data_c9d999733b3f80c5dbe76732c80f34a3
#
_entry.id   c9d999733b3f80c5dbe76732c80f34a3
#
_cell.length_a   1.000
_cell.length_b   1.000
_cell.length_c   1.000
_cell.angle_alpha   90.00
_cell.angle_beta   90.00
_cell.angle_gamma   90.00
#
_symmetry.space_group_name_H-M   'P 1'
#
loop_
_entity.id
_entity.type
_entity.pdbx_description
1 polymer ?
#
loop_
_entity_poly.entity_id
_entity_poly.type
_entity_poly.pdbx_seq_one_letter_code
_entity_poly.pdbx_strand_id
1 'polypeptide(L)'
;ESNWQNIGGGARGEHHFWGEPLFGYYRSSDTWVMRKHLQMLTDAGVDFLVFDATNAYTYSDRVKELISVWYEYLKDGVNVPKLAFYTNTSSGDTMRRIYDEIYNNAALKKQYPRLDELWFNWNGKPMIVGISKEADSTVKSYFTIKESTWPNAGRTDNGFPWMEFGRSLTAEAIYGVNGRKEVINVSLAQHSATCRFSATAWYGANDRTRSWHNGKNDTSANAMLYGYNFAEQFDFAIKNDPEMIFITGFNEWVAQRQKPWGNESIVFVDCADPNNSRDFEPMKG
;
A
#
# COMPACT_ATOMS: atom_id res chain seq x y z
N GLU A 1 5.41 21.32 12.20
CA GLU A 1 4.36 20.39 12.63
C GLU A 1 3.03 20.88 12.08
N SER A 2 2.48 20.17 11.12
CA SER A 2 1.14 20.48 10.66
C SER A 2 0.15 19.99 11.72
N ASN A 3 -0.32 20.89 12.56
CA ASN A 3 -1.48 20.59 13.37
C ASN A 3 -2.70 20.52 12.44
N TRP A 4 -2.94 19.35 11.87
CA TRP A 4 -4.03 19.08 10.93
C TRP A 4 -5.40 19.54 11.45
N GLN A 5 -5.61 19.54 12.74
CA GLN A 5 -6.83 20.03 13.40
C GLN A 5 -6.96 21.56 13.28
N ASN A 6 -5.85 22.28 13.41
CA ASN A 6 -5.85 23.74 13.42
C ASN A 6 -5.84 24.37 12.04
N ILE A 7 -5.32 23.68 11.01
CA ILE A 7 -5.26 24.23 9.64
C ILE A 7 -6.60 24.16 8.90
N GLY A 8 -7.62 23.52 9.48
CA GLY A 8 -8.91 23.33 8.81
C GLY A 8 -8.78 22.66 7.45
N GLY A 9 -7.68 21.95 7.22
CA GLY A 9 -7.37 21.27 5.99
C GLY A 9 -6.66 22.11 4.91
N GLY A 10 -6.29 23.38 5.17
CA GLY A 10 -5.59 24.22 4.19
C GLY A 10 -6.38 24.49 2.90
N ALA A 11 -5.73 25.01 1.87
CA ALA A 11 -6.34 25.23 0.57
C ALA A 11 -6.39 23.92 -0.26
N ARG A 12 -7.27 23.88 -1.27
CA ARG A 12 -7.34 22.74 -2.19
C ARG A 12 -6.05 22.61 -2.99
N GLY A 13 -5.60 21.38 -3.18
CA GLY A 13 -4.38 21.05 -3.89
C GLY A 13 -3.13 21.23 -3.04
N GLU A 14 -3.23 21.80 -1.85
CA GLU A 14 -2.10 21.87 -0.93
C GLU A 14 -1.86 20.51 -0.27
N HIS A 15 -0.60 20.24 0.01
CA HIS A 15 -0.16 19.04 0.69
C HIS A 15 -0.15 19.25 2.19
N HIS A 16 -0.55 18.22 2.91
CA HIS A 16 -0.58 18.15 4.35
C HIS A 16 0.30 17.00 4.83
N PHE A 17 1.21 17.30 5.75
CA PHE A 17 2.01 16.28 6.44
C PHE A 17 1.29 15.90 7.73
N TRP A 18 0.89 14.65 7.87
CA TRP A 18 0.12 14.19 9.03
C TRP A 18 0.99 13.72 10.20
N GLY A 19 2.28 13.46 9.98
CA GLY A 19 3.24 13.05 10.99
C GLY A 19 4.68 13.29 10.53
N GLU A 20 5.65 12.99 11.36
CA GLU A 20 7.07 13.07 11.03
C GLU A 20 7.68 11.66 11.07
N PRO A 21 8.29 11.18 9.96
CA PRO A 21 9.01 9.91 9.94
C PRO A 21 10.12 9.86 11.01
N LEU A 22 10.45 8.68 11.50
CA LEU A 22 11.56 8.50 12.44
C LEU A 22 12.87 9.10 11.92
N PHE A 23 13.12 9.02 10.62
CA PHE A 23 14.31 9.57 9.96
C PHE A 23 14.18 11.05 9.56
N GLY A 24 13.14 11.76 10.04
CA GLY A 24 12.82 13.12 9.65
C GLY A 24 12.15 13.21 8.28
N TYR A 25 11.86 14.42 7.84
CA TYR A 25 11.32 14.64 6.49
C TYR A 25 12.42 14.41 5.45
N TYR A 26 12.33 13.33 4.71
CA TYR A 26 13.30 12.93 3.70
C TYR A 26 12.72 13.06 2.28
N ARG A 27 13.60 13.07 1.32
CA ARG A 27 13.21 12.91 -0.09
C ARG A 27 13.11 11.44 -0.43
N SER A 28 12.13 11.06 -1.23
CA SER A 28 12.00 9.68 -1.73
C SER A 28 13.21 9.17 -2.55
N SER A 29 14.13 10.08 -2.93
CA SER A 29 15.43 9.79 -3.56
C SER A 29 16.58 9.61 -2.57
N ASP A 30 16.37 9.72 -1.27
CA ASP A 30 17.42 9.57 -0.28
C ASP A 30 17.83 8.10 -0.13
N THR A 31 18.98 7.77 -0.69
CA THR A 31 19.49 6.39 -0.69
C THR A 31 19.87 5.88 0.69
N TRP A 32 20.20 6.77 1.65
CA TRP A 32 20.43 6.36 3.03
C TRP A 32 19.12 5.87 3.66
N VAL A 33 18.03 6.61 3.47
CA VAL A 33 16.70 6.20 3.94
C VAL A 33 16.26 4.91 3.26
N MET A 34 16.44 4.79 1.95
CA MET A 34 16.16 3.54 1.23
C MET A 34 16.90 2.34 1.82
N ARG A 35 18.19 2.49 2.20
CA ARG A 35 18.96 1.42 2.86
C ARG A 35 18.41 1.08 4.24
N LYS A 36 17.96 2.09 5.00
CA LYS A 36 17.32 1.86 6.31
C LYS A 36 15.99 1.13 6.16
N HIS A 37 15.17 1.53 5.20
CA HIS A 37 13.92 0.82 4.89
C HIS A 37 14.19 -0.63 4.46
N LEU A 38 15.17 -0.84 3.57
CA LEU A 38 15.58 -2.20 3.16
C LEU A 38 15.96 -3.06 4.36
N GLN A 39 16.80 -2.53 5.25
CA GLN A 39 17.22 -3.25 6.45
C GLN A 39 16.02 -3.60 7.33
N MET A 40 15.18 -2.61 7.66
CA MET A 40 14.02 -2.80 8.53
C MET A 40 13.03 -3.82 7.96
N LEU A 41 12.73 -3.72 6.66
CA LEU A 41 11.79 -4.62 5.99
C LEU A 41 12.35 -6.05 5.85
N THR A 42 13.66 -6.18 5.60
CA THR A 42 14.34 -7.48 5.57
C THR A 42 14.35 -8.11 6.96
N ASP A 43 14.70 -7.35 8.00
CA ASP A 43 14.73 -7.83 9.39
C ASP A 43 13.32 -8.21 9.89
N ALA A 44 12.29 -7.52 9.41
CA ALA A 44 10.89 -7.86 9.68
C ALA A 44 10.38 -9.08 8.91
N GLY A 45 11.16 -9.66 8.00
CA GLY A 45 10.77 -10.81 7.20
C GLY A 45 9.75 -10.49 6.10
N VAL A 46 9.76 -9.26 5.57
CA VAL A 46 8.88 -8.88 4.46
C VAL A 46 9.39 -9.52 3.17
N ASP A 47 8.54 -10.31 2.52
CA ASP A 47 8.91 -11.04 1.29
C ASP A 47 8.88 -10.16 0.05
N PHE A 48 7.96 -9.20 -0.02
CA PHE A 48 7.85 -8.30 -1.17
C PHE A 48 7.19 -6.97 -0.84
N LEU A 49 7.49 -5.97 -1.67
CA LEU A 49 6.91 -4.64 -1.66
C LEU A 49 6.00 -4.46 -2.87
N VAL A 50 4.92 -3.72 -2.68
CA VAL A 50 4.00 -3.33 -3.75
C VAL A 50 3.99 -1.82 -3.87
N PHE A 51 4.48 -1.30 -5.01
CA PHE A 51 4.43 0.13 -5.29
C PHE A 51 3.01 0.56 -5.63
N ASP A 52 2.55 1.63 -4.99
CA ASP A 52 1.29 2.25 -5.33
C ASP A 52 1.42 3.08 -6.62
N ALA A 53 0.86 2.55 -7.70
CA ALA A 53 0.69 3.20 -8.99
C ALA A 53 -0.81 3.33 -9.35
N THR A 54 -1.68 3.33 -8.35
CA THR A 54 -3.14 3.33 -8.54
C THR A 54 -3.67 4.60 -9.18
N ASN A 55 -2.93 5.70 -9.09
CA ASN A 55 -3.23 7.01 -9.66
C ASN A 55 -2.71 7.21 -11.10
N ALA A 56 -2.33 6.13 -11.80
CA ALA A 56 -1.74 6.14 -13.14
C ALA A 56 -0.34 6.80 -13.22
N TYR A 57 0.41 6.83 -12.14
CA TYR A 57 1.78 7.33 -12.11
C TYR A 57 2.73 6.18 -11.73
N THR A 58 3.77 5.93 -12.55
CA THR A 58 4.66 4.77 -12.40
C THR A 58 5.79 4.97 -11.40
N TYR A 59 6.08 6.21 -11.02
CA TYR A 59 7.22 6.60 -10.18
C TYR A 59 8.56 6.00 -10.64
N SER A 60 8.73 5.80 -11.95
CA SER A 60 9.81 4.99 -12.52
C SER A 60 11.21 5.45 -12.10
N ASP A 61 11.44 6.75 -11.92
CA ASP A 61 12.74 7.27 -11.48
C ASP A 61 13.03 6.84 -10.03
N ARG A 62 12.03 6.93 -9.15
CA ARG A 62 12.19 6.51 -7.74
C ARG A 62 12.38 5.00 -7.62
N VAL A 63 11.64 4.24 -8.42
CA VAL A 63 11.79 2.78 -8.50
C VAL A 63 13.18 2.38 -9.00
N LYS A 64 13.71 3.06 -10.02
CA LYS A 64 15.07 2.80 -10.53
C LYS A 64 16.15 3.12 -9.51
N GLU A 65 16.00 4.20 -8.74
CA GLU A 65 16.90 4.52 -7.62
C GLU A 65 16.84 3.43 -6.54
N LEU A 66 15.65 2.99 -6.17
CA LEU A 66 15.48 1.89 -5.22
C LEU A 66 16.08 0.59 -5.74
N ILE A 67 15.88 0.24 -7.02
CA ILE A 67 16.50 -0.92 -7.65
C ILE A 67 18.04 -0.86 -7.52
N SER A 68 18.64 0.31 -7.68
CA SER A 68 20.10 0.44 -7.55
C SER A 68 20.57 0.05 -6.14
N VAL A 69 19.84 0.47 -5.11
CA VAL A 69 20.13 0.12 -3.72
C VAL A 69 19.88 -1.37 -3.45
N TRP A 70 18.69 -1.88 -3.86
CA TRP A 70 18.33 -3.29 -3.66
C TRP A 70 19.30 -4.24 -4.34
N TYR A 71 19.77 -3.87 -5.53
CA TYR A 71 20.69 -4.69 -6.30
C TYR A 71 22.08 -4.81 -5.64
N GLU A 72 22.55 -3.76 -4.95
CA GLU A 72 23.79 -3.83 -4.17
C GLU A 72 23.71 -4.96 -3.12
N TYR A 73 22.63 -4.97 -2.34
CA TYR A 73 22.43 -5.99 -1.30
C TYR A 73 22.15 -7.38 -1.87
N LEU A 74 21.44 -7.46 -3.00
CA LEU A 74 21.22 -8.72 -3.70
C LEU A 74 22.56 -9.36 -4.15
N LYS A 75 23.51 -8.56 -4.64
CA LYS A 75 24.86 -9.04 -5.01
C LYS A 75 25.59 -9.61 -3.81
N ASP A 76 25.42 -9.01 -2.65
CA ASP A 76 26.03 -9.43 -1.40
C ASP A 76 25.33 -10.63 -0.75
N GLY A 77 24.34 -11.19 -1.42
CA GLY A 77 23.61 -12.39 -0.98
C GLY A 77 22.50 -12.13 0.05
N VAL A 78 22.11 -10.87 0.25
CA VAL A 78 20.97 -10.54 1.13
C VAL A 78 19.67 -10.93 0.45
N ASN A 79 18.80 -11.61 1.18
CA ASN A 79 17.43 -11.89 0.72
C ASN A 79 16.57 -10.65 0.84
N VAL A 80 16.67 -9.76 -0.15
CA VAL A 80 15.92 -8.50 -0.19
C VAL A 80 14.45 -8.73 -0.53
N PRO A 81 13.51 -7.91 0.02
CA PRO A 81 12.12 -7.94 -0.40
C PRO A 81 11.98 -7.78 -1.91
N LYS A 82 11.16 -8.61 -2.54
CA LYS A 82 10.89 -8.55 -3.97
C LYS A 82 9.96 -7.38 -4.29
N LEU A 83 9.82 -7.04 -5.56
CA LEU A 83 9.09 -5.86 -6.01
C LEU A 83 7.91 -6.25 -6.89
N ALA A 84 6.77 -5.60 -6.68
CA ALA A 84 5.56 -5.68 -7.48
C ALA A 84 4.88 -4.30 -7.58
N PHE A 85 3.81 -4.18 -8.35
CA PHE A 85 3.07 -2.92 -8.54
C PHE A 85 1.58 -3.14 -8.41
N TYR A 86 0.90 -2.10 -7.89
CA TYR A 86 -0.54 -2.01 -7.83
C TYR A 86 -1.02 -0.87 -8.73
N THR A 87 -1.86 -1.17 -9.72
CA THR A 87 -2.44 -0.19 -10.66
C THR A 87 -3.96 -0.21 -10.59
N ASN A 88 -4.62 0.93 -10.85
CA ASN A 88 -6.07 1.02 -10.89
C ASN A 88 -6.57 2.01 -11.95
N THR A 89 -6.26 3.30 -11.82
CA THR A 89 -6.64 4.31 -12.82
C THR A 89 -5.87 4.08 -14.11
N SER A 90 -6.56 4.04 -15.26
CA SER A 90 -5.96 3.71 -16.56
C SER A 90 -5.02 2.50 -16.46
N SER A 91 -5.53 1.46 -15.82
CA SER A 91 -4.72 0.33 -15.37
C SER A 91 -3.96 -0.34 -16.51
N GLY A 92 -4.60 -0.53 -17.67
CA GLY A 92 -3.96 -1.13 -18.84
C GLY A 92 -2.73 -0.37 -19.31
N ASP A 93 -2.88 0.94 -19.51
CA ASP A 93 -1.78 1.82 -19.93
C ASP A 93 -0.69 1.91 -18.86
N THR A 94 -1.10 1.93 -17.59
CA THR A 94 -0.14 1.99 -16.47
C THR A 94 0.67 0.71 -16.36
N MET A 95 0.04 -0.46 -16.44
CA MET A 95 0.73 -1.75 -16.48
C MET A 95 1.69 -1.83 -17.67
N ARG A 96 1.29 -1.33 -18.85
CA ARG A 96 2.14 -1.32 -20.03
C ARG A 96 3.36 -0.43 -19.84
N ARG A 97 3.20 0.78 -19.30
CA ARG A 97 4.33 1.68 -18.99
C ARG A 97 5.27 1.08 -17.95
N ILE A 98 4.74 0.46 -16.89
CA ILE A 98 5.56 -0.24 -15.90
C ILE A 98 6.39 -1.34 -16.57
N TYR A 99 5.79 -2.12 -17.47
CA TYR A 99 6.53 -3.12 -18.24
C TYR A 99 7.67 -2.50 -19.04
N ASP A 100 7.38 -1.47 -19.86
CA ASP A 100 8.35 -0.84 -20.74
C ASP A 100 9.45 -0.07 -19.98
N GLU A 101 9.08 0.68 -18.94
CA GLU A 101 9.97 1.56 -18.19
C GLU A 101 10.87 0.81 -17.19
N ILE A 102 10.43 -0.37 -16.70
CA ILE A 102 11.07 -1.08 -15.59
C ILE A 102 11.38 -2.52 -15.96
N TYR A 103 10.40 -3.38 -16.13
CA TYR A 103 10.60 -4.82 -16.32
C TYR A 103 11.33 -5.16 -17.64
N ASN A 104 11.02 -4.48 -18.72
CA ASN A 104 11.64 -4.69 -20.04
C ASN A 104 12.61 -3.57 -20.46
N ASN A 105 13.07 -2.77 -19.51
CA ASN A 105 14.00 -1.70 -19.80
C ASN A 105 15.40 -2.23 -20.11
N ALA A 106 15.85 -2.06 -21.35
CA ALA A 106 17.14 -2.59 -21.82
C ALA A 106 18.35 -2.00 -21.09
N ALA A 107 18.28 -0.73 -20.69
CA ALA A 107 19.36 -0.08 -19.95
C ALA A 107 19.47 -0.65 -18.53
N LEU A 108 18.35 -0.86 -17.84
CA LEU A 108 18.33 -1.50 -16.53
C LEU A 108 18.85 -2.94 -16.60
N LYS A 109 18.38 -3.74 -17.57
CA LYS A 109 18.84 -5.12 -17.75
C LYS A 109 20.34 -5.22 -18.03
N LYS A 110 20.87 -4.27 -18.82
CA LYS A 110 22.32 -4.19 -19.07
C LYS A 110 23.11 -3.80 -17.82
N GLN A 111 22.57 -2.86 -17.03
CA GLN A 111 23.21 -2.36 -15.81
C GLN A 111 23.12 -3.38 -14.67
N TYR A 112 22.03 -4.12 -14.59
CA TYR A 112 21.72 -5.06 -13.52
C TYR A 112 21.41 -6.46 -14.08
N PRO A 113 22.42 -7.29 -14.40
CA PRO A 113 22.22 -8.61 -15.05
C PRO A 113 21.31 -9.59 -14.29
N ARG A 114 21.17 -9.41 -12.97
CA ARG A 114 20.29 -10.22 -12.11
C ARG A 114 19.00 -9.47 -11.74
N LEU A 115 18.59 -8.49 -12.55
CA LEU A 115 17.42 -7.65 -12.29
C LEU A 115 16.14 -8.46 -12.06
N ASP A 116 15.97 -9.55 -12.83
CA ASP A 116 14.78 -10.39 -12.75
C ASP A 116 14.64 -11.12 -11.39
N GLU A 117 15.71 -11.22 -10.61
CA GLU A 117 15.65 -11.76 -9.25
C GLU A 117 15.00 -10.81 -8.23
N LEU A 118 14.80 -9.55 -8.59
CA LEU A 118 14.10 -8.57 -7.76
C LEU A 118 12.59 -8.66 -7.89
N TRP A 119 12.05 -9.34 -8.89
CA TRP A 119 10.61 -9.39 -9.11
C TRP A 119 9.92 -10.40 -8.21
N PHE A 120 8.79 -9.99 -7.63
CA PHE A 120 7.91 -10.92 -6.94
C PHE A 120 7.15 -11.76 -7.97
N ASN A 121 7.41 -13.07 -7.96
CA ASN A 121 6.78 -13.99 -8.88
C ASN A 121 5.59 -14.70 -8.23
N TRP A 122 4.48 -14.77 -8.97
CA TRP A 122 3.29 -15.52 -8.60
C TRP A 122 2.88 -16.45 -9.74
N ASN A 123 2.74 -17.72 -9.43
CA ASN A 123 2.43 -18.76 -10.45
C ASN A 123 3.42 -18.74 -11.64
N GLY A 124 4.71 -18.55 -11.36
CA GLY A 124 5.80 -18.64 -12.34
C GLY A 124 6.04 -17.41 -13.21
N LYS A 125 5.33 -16.29 -12.96
CA LYS A 125 5.54 -15.01 -13.66
C LYS A 125 5.60 -13.86 -12.65
N PRO A 126 6.23 -12.72 -12.99
CA PRO A 126 6.14 -11.52 -12.18
C PRO A 126 4.67 -11.16 -11.91
N MET A 127 4.35 -10.81 -10.66
CA MET A 127 3.02 -10.39 -10.28
C MET A 127 2.84 -8.89 -10.53
N ILE A 128 1.66 -8.54 -11.05
CA ILE A 128 1.17 -7.16 -11.07
C ILE A 128 -0.30 -7.14 -10.66
N VAL A 129 -0.71 -6.12 -9.91
CA VAL A 129 -2.12 -5.92 -9.57
C VAL A 129 -2.71 -4.87 -10.50
N GLY A 130 -3.84 -5.18 -11.12
CA GLY A 130 -4.48 -4.26 -12.06
C GLY A 130 -5.82 -4.76 -12.56
N ILE A 131 -6.41 -4.01 -13.48
CA ILE A 131 -7.70 -4.35 -14.11
C ILE A 131 -7.40 -5.23 -15.33
N SER A 132 -7.53 -6.52 -15.18
CA SER A 132 -7.08 -7.52 -16.17
C SER A 132 -7.72 -7.36 -17.55
N LYS A 133 -8.97 -6.88 -17.62
CA LYS A 133 -9.66 -6.60 -18.89
C LYS A 133 -9.01 -5.47 -19.70
N GLU A 134 -8.31 -4.56 -19.07
CA GLU A 134 -7.62 -3.42 -19.70
C GLU A 134 -6.21 -3.79 -20.20
N ALA A 135 -5.65 -4.90 -19.73
CA ALA A 135 -4.31 -5.33 -20.08
C ALA A 135 -4.22 -5.77 -21.56
N ASP A 136 -3.18 -5.33 -22.25
CA ASP A 136 -2.87 -5.78 -23.60
C ASP A 136 -2.25 -7.20 -23.62
N SER A 137 -1.98 -7.72 -24.81
CA SER A 137 -1.42 -9.07 -24.97
C SER A 137 0.00 -9.21 -24.40
N THR A 138 0.81 -8.16 -24.45
CA THR A 138 2.17 -8.15 -23.90
C THR A 138 2.13 -8.27 -22.38
N VAL A 139 1.32 -7.44 -21.73
CA VAL A 139 1.13 -7.46 -20.27
C VAL A 139 0.59 -8.81 -19.81
N LYS A 140 -0.44 -9.34 -20.47
CA LYS A 140 -1.01 -10.67 -20.18
C LYS A 140 -0.02 -11.82 -20.36
N SER A 141 0.86 -11.70 -21.34
CA SER A 141 1.89 -12.72 -21.59
C SER A 141 2.97 -12.72 -20.53
N TYR A 142 3.39 -11.54 -20.06
CA TYR A 142 4.53 -11.38 -19.18
C TYR A 142 4.15 -11.56 -17.70
N PHE A 143 3.03 -10.98 -17.26
CA PHE A 143 2.64 -10.97 -15.84
C PHE A 143 1.61 -12.02 -15.48
N THR A 144 1.62 -12.40 -14.20
CA THR A 144 0.42 -12.90 -13.51
C THR A 144 -0.33 -11.68 -12.97
N ILE A 145 -1.53 -11.45 -13.49
CA ILE A 145 -2.34 -10.28 -13.12
C ILE A 145 -3.33 -10.69 -12.01
N LYS A 146 -3.21 -10.05 -10.84
CA LYS A 146 -4.22 -10.09 -9.78
C LYS A 146 -5.17 -8.92 -9.96
N GLU A 147 -6.48 -9.14 -9.73
CA GLU A 147 -7.48 -8.11 -9.97
C GLU A 147 -7.48 -7.03 -8.89
N SER A 148 -7.31 -5.78 -9.30
CA SER A 148 -7.38 -4.62 -8.41
C SER A 148 -8.74 -4.55 -7.74
N THR A 149 -8.78 -4.57 -6.40
CA THR A 149 -10.03 -4.60 -5.63
C THR A 149 -10.04 -3.49 -4.57
N TRP A 150 -10.88 -2.48 -4.80
CA TRP A 150 -11.10 -1.41 -3.82
C TRP A 150 -12.03 -1.88 -2.69
N PRO A 151 -11.99 -1.21 -1.51
CA PRO A 151 -12.78 -1.60 -0.35
C PRO A 151 -14.29 -1.70 -0.59
N ASN A 152 -14.81 -0.87 -1.49
CA ASN A 152 -16.23 -0.82 -1.87
C ASN A 152 -16.55 -1.52 -3.20
N ALA A 153 -15.57 -2.16 -3.82
CA ALA A 153 -15.79 -2.91 -5.05
C ALA A 153 -16.44 -4.28 -4.77
N GLY A 154 -17.09 -4.83 -5.78
CA GLY A 154 -17.52 -6.22 -5.75
C GLY A 154 -16.35 -7.17 -5.55
N ARG A 155 -16.53 -8.22 -4.74
CA ARG A 155 -15.51 -9.25 -4.53
C ARG A 155 -15.37 -10.12 -5.78
N THR A 156 -14.13 -10.41 -6.14
CA THR A 156 -13.78 -11.44 -7.15
C THR A 156 -12.77 -12.42 -6.57
N ASP A 157 -12.80 -13.68 -6.96
CA ASP A 157 -11.87 -14.68 -6.42
C ASP A 157 -10.41 -14.36 -6.73
N ASN A 158 -10.10 -13.83 -7.91
CA ASN A 158 -8.76 -13.37 -8.29
C ASN A 158 -8.40 -11.99 -7.71
N GLY A 159 -9.22 -11.42 -6.81
CA GLY A 159 -9.00 -10.11 -6.25
C GLY A 159 -7.71 -10.01 -5.45
N PHE A 160 -7.13 -8.81 -5.46
CA PHE A 160 -6.05 -8.39 -4.57
C PHE A 160 -6.49 -7.10 -3.88
N PRO A 161 -6.89 -7.18 -2.63
CA PRO A 161 -7.53 -6.05 -1.95
C PRO A 161 -6.53 -4.95 -1.62
N TRP A 162 -6.87 -3.70 -1.96
CA TRP A 162 -6.12 -2.53 -1.49
C TRP A 162 -6.18 -2.44 0.04
N MET A 163 -7.37 -2.50 0.58
CA MET A 163 -7.69 -2.72 2.00
C MET A 163 -9.12 -3.23 2.11
N GLU A 164 -9.49 -3.75 3.26
CA GLU A 164 -10.85 -4.17 3.55
C GLU A 164 -11.45 -3.34 4.68
N PHE A 165 -12.76 -3.04 4.59
CA PHE A 165 -13.52 -2.54 5.73
C PHE A 165 -14.88 -3.26 5.87
N GLY A 166 -15.61 -3.47 4.81
CA GLY A 166 -16.90 -4.20 4.86
C GLY A 166 -16.74 -5.71 5.01
N ARG A 167 -15.63 -6.26 4.48
CA ARG A 167 -15.33 -7.69 4.50
C ARG A 167 -14.31 -8.11 5.55
N SER A 168 -13.80 -7.19 6.35
CA SER A 168 -12.81 -7.50 7.39
C SER A 168 -13.29 -8.58 8.35
N LEU A 169 -12.39 -9.51 8.71
CA LEU A 169 -12.62 -10.63 9.63
C LEU A 169 -13.77 -11.57 9.21
N THR A 170 -14.08 -11.63 7.92
CA THR A 170 -15.06 -12.55 7.35
C THR A 170 -14.43 -13.43 6.26
N ALA A 171 -15.09 -14.55 5.93
CA ALA A 171 -14.62 -15.41 4.84
C ALA A 171 -14.53 -14.68 3.49
N GLU A 172 -15.29 -13.59 3.30
CA GLU A 172 -15.26 -12.78 2.08
C GLU A 172 -13.97 -11.98 1.93
N ALA A 173 -13.20 -11.77 3.01
CA ALA A 173 -11.89 -11.11 2.98
C ALA A 173 -10.76 -12.08 2.54
N ILE A 174 -11.07 -13.35 2.29
CA ILE A 174 -10.11 -14.35 1.83
C ILE A 174 -10.25 -14.48 0.32
N TYR A 175 -9.23 -14.05 -0.42
CA TYR A 175 -9.20 -14.08 -1.88
C TYR A 175 -8.38 -15.27 -2.37
N GLY A 176 -8.77 -15.84 -3.48
CA GLY A 176 -8.04 -16.91 -4.13
C GLY A 176 -8.89 -17.63 -5.16
N VAL A 177 -8.24 -18.18 -6.18
CA VAL A 177 -8.88 -18.95 -7.24
C VAL A 177 -8.74 -20.45 -6.98
N ASN A 178 -9.64 -21.25 -7.55
CA ASN A 178 -9.59 -22.71 -7.46
C ASN A 178 -9.58 -23.26 -6.01
N GLY A 179 -10.24 -22.57 -5.09
CA GLY A 179 -10.32 -22.97 -3.68
C GLY A 179 -9.06 -22.67 -2.85
N ARG A 180 -8.06 -21.99 -3.42
CA ARG A 180 -6.88 -21.52 -2.69
C ARG A 180 -7.23 -20.33 -1.81
N LYS A 181 -6.51 -20.16 -0.73
CA LYS A 181 -6.50 -18.95 0.09
C LYS A 181 -5.25 -18.15 -0.29
N GLU A 182 -5.34 -17.34 -1.34
CA GLU A 182 -4.14 -16.71 -1.89
C GLU A 182 -3.73 -15.46 -1.15
N VAL A 183 -4.69 -14.58 -0.78
CA VAL A 183 -4.34 -13.32 -0.11
C VAL A 183 -5.42 -12.87 0.88
N ILE A 184 -4.96 -12.37 2.02
CA ILE A 184 -5.76 -11.60 2.99
C ILE A 184 -5.07 -10.25 3.19
N ASN A 185 -5.85 -9.16 3.13
CA ASN A 185 -5.35 -7.84 3.47
C ASN A 185 -5.39 -7.59 4.97
N VAL A 186 -4.38 -6.88 5.46
CA VAL A 186 -4.27 -6.36 6.82
C VAL A 186 -3.90 -4.89 6.77
N SER A 187 -4.52 -4.05 7.57
CA SER A 187 -4.26 -2.61 7.59
C SER A 187 -4.21 -2.09 9.03
N LEU A 188 -3.36 -1.09 9.29
CA LEU A 188 -3.31 -0.40 10.60
C LEU A 188 -4.59 0.34 10.88
N ALA A 189 -5.06 1.10 9.91
CA ALA A 189 -6.34 1.77 9.90
C ALA A 189 -7.01 1.56 8.54
N GLN A 190 -8.31 1.75 8.46
CA GLN A 190 -9.09 1.54 7.24
C GLN A 190 -9.92 2.79 6.93
N HIS A 191 -10.34 2.93 5.68
CA HIS A 191 -11.35 3.94 5.33
C HIS A 191 -12.67 3.66 6.04
N SER A 192 -13.33 4.71 6.47
CA SER A 192 -14.72 4.62 6.93
C SER A 192 -15.64 4.16 5.80
N ALA A 193 -16.65 3.37 6.15
CA ALA A 193 -17.74 3.04 5.24
C ALA A 193 -18.74 4.21 5.04
N THR A 194 -18.67 5.24 5.89
CA THR A 194 -19.64 6.32 5.95
C THR A 194 -19.17 7.63 5.33
N CYS A 195 -17.87 7.83 5.19
CA CYS A 195 -17.30 9.03 4.59
C CYS A 195 -16.09 8.70 3.69
N ARG A 196 -15.69 9.67 2.87
CA ARG A 196 -14.69 9.45 1.82
C ARG A 196 -13.27 9.59 2.36
N PHE A 197 -12.41 8.67 1.99
CA PHE A 197 -10.96 8.70 2.29
C PHE A 197 -10.68 9.05 3.77
N SER A 198 -9.78 10.01 4.00
CA SER A 198 -9.43 10.50 5.34
C SER A 198 -10.43 11.49 5.94
N ALA A 199 -11.52 11.79 5.27
CA ALA A 199 -12.60 12.60 5.84
C ALA A 199 -13.14 12.00 7.15
N THR A 200 -12.89 10.73 7.38
CA THR A 200 -13.10 10.03 8.64
C THR A 200 -12.54 10.77 9.87
N ALA A 201 -11.41 11.47 9.71
CA ALA A 201 -10.83 12.29 10.78
C ALA A 201 -11.74 13.44 11.27
N TRP A 202 -12.70 13.87 10.44
CA TRP A 202 -13.62 14.97 10.74
C TRP A 202 -15.08 14.55 10.84
N TYR A 203 -15.51 13.58 10.01
CA TYR A 203 -16.92 13.25 9.80
C TYR A 203 -17.24 11.80 10.07
N GLY A 204 -16.24 10.97 10.30
CA GLY A 204 -16.42 9.54 10.48
C GLY A 204 -17.20 9.23 11.76
N ALA A 205 -18.12 8.29 11.64
CA ALA A 205 -18.80 7.70 12.78
C ALA A 205 -18.48 6.21 12.79
N ASN A 206 -18.02 5.71 13.94
CA ASN A 206 -17.68 4.30 14.07
C ASN A 206 -16.57 3.89 13.09
N ASP A 207 -15.56 4.73 12.99
CA ASP A 207 -14.44 4.59 12.05
C ASP A 207 -13.48 3.49 12.45
N ARG A 208 -12.87 2.89 11.46
CA ARG A 208 -11.87 1.82 11.63
C ARG A 208 -10.47 2.40 11.74
N THR A 209 -10.24 3.16 12.80
CA THR A 209 -8.92 3.74 13.11
C THR A 209 -7.96 2.68 13.65
N ARG A 210 -6.72 3.08 13.95
CA ARG A 210 -5.73 2.18 14.59
C ARG A 210 -6.22 1.59 15.92
N SER A 211 -7.10 2.31 16.62
CA SER A 211 -7.68 1.91 17.90
C SER A 211 -8.93 1.03 17.78
N TRP A 212 -9.33 0.67 16.55
CA TRP A 212 -10.52 -0.17 16.33
C TRP A 212 -10.29 -1.59 16.82
N HIS A 213 -11.18 -2.07 17.67
CA HIS A 213 -11.29 -3.48 18.05
C HIS A 213 -12.67 -3.80 18.63
N ASN A 214 -13.05 -5.07 18.63
CA ASN A 214 -14.33 -5.53 19.14
C ASN A 214 -15.54 -4.72 18.58
N GLY A 215 -15.49 -4.34 17.30
CA GLY A 215 -16.55 -3.65 16.59
C GLY A 215 -16.68 -2.15 16.85
N LYS A 216 -15.72 -1.51 17.52
CA LYS A 216 -15.70 -0.06 17.79
C LYS A 216 -14.28 0.50 17.93
N ASN A 217 -14.15 1.82 17.78
CA ASN A 217 -12.92 2.50 18.15
C ASN A 217 -12.80 2.61 19.69
N ASP A 218 -11.64 2.35 20.21
CA ASP A 218 -11.28 2.66 21.59
C ASP A 218 -10.92 4.15 21.68
N THR A 219 -11.61 4.88 22.55
CA THR A 219 -11.41 6.32 22.75
C THR A 219 -10.53 6.65 23.96
N SER A 220 -9.96 5.64 24.59
CA SER A 220 -9.03 5.86 25.70
C SER A 220 -7.73 6.53 25.23
N ALA A 221 -7.08 7.23 26.14
CA ALA A 221 -5.81 7.89 25.83
C ALA A 221 -4.77 6.88 25.32
N ASN A 222 -4.09 7.25 24.24
CA ASN A 222 -3.06 6.44 23.58
C ASN A 222 -3.52 5.11 22.96
N ALA A 223 -4.83 4.85 22.83
CA ALA A 223 -5.35 3.60 22.24
C ALA A 223 -4.78 3.33 20.84
N MET A 224 -4.49 4.40 20.08
CA MET A 224 -3.87 4.29 18.75
C MET A 224 -2.48 3.65 18.77
N LEU A 225 -1.78 3.65 19.91
CA LEU A 225 -0.42 3.11 20.05
C LEU A 225 -0.40 1.59 20.24
N TYR A 226 -1.56 0.99 20.54
CA TYR A 226 -1.63 -0.45 20.82
C TYR A 226 -1.84 -1.32 19.58
N GLY A 227 -2.14 -0.70 18.42
CA GLY A 227 -2.28 -1.43 17.16
C GLY A 227 -3.45 -2.43 17.13
N TYR A 228 -4.52 -2.16 17.84
CA TYR A 228 -5.66 -3.08 17.99
C TYR A 228 -6.27 -3.51 16.65
N ASN A 229 -6.50 -2.59 15.73
CA ASN A 229 -7.08 -2.91 14.43
C ASN A 229 -6.17 -3.84 13.61
N PHE A 230 -4.86 -3.58 13.66
CA PHE A 230 -3.87 -4.45 13.03
C PHE A 230 -3.87 -5.84 13.64
N ALA A 231 -3.83 -5.93 14.98
CA ALA A 231 -3.77 -7.19 15.70
C ALA A 231 -4.97 -8.10 15.36
N GLU A 232 -6.20 -7.57 15.40
CA GLU A 232 -7.40 -8.34 15.04
C GLU A 232 -7.35 -8.89 13.61
N GLN A 233 -6.93 -8.06 12.65
CA GLN A 233 -6.84 -8.47 11.25
C GLN A 233 -5.69 -9.47 11.03
N PHE A 234 -4.57 -9.26 11.69
CA PHE A 234 -3.40 -10.14 11.56
C PHE A 234 -3.68 -11.51 12.19
N ASP A 235 -4.33 -11.56 13.36
CA ASP A 235 -4.78 -12.81 13.99
C ASP A 235 -5.76 -13.58 13.10
N PHE A 236 -6.69 -12.85 12.45
CA PHE A 236 -7.59 -13.45 11.47
C PHE A 236 -6.81 -14.03 10.28
N ALA A 237 -5.83 -13.30 9.75
CA ALA A 237 -5.01 -13.76 8.64
C ALA A 237 -4.19 -15.00 9.02
N ILE A 238 -3.49 -14.99 10.16
CA ILE A 238 -2.73 -16.16 10.67
C ILE A 238 -3.64 -17.38 10.83
N LYS A 239 -4.80 -17.19 11.45
CA LYS A 239 -5.77 -18.29 11.67
C LYS A 239 -6.25 -18.92 10.37
N ASN A 240 -6.34 -18.16 9.30
CA ASN A 240 -6.80 -18.65 8.01
C ASN A 240 -5.67 -19.16 7.11
N ASP A 241 -4.42 -18.88 7.45
CA ASP A 241 -3.22 -19.40 6.77
C ASP A 241 -3.26 -19.15 5.24
N PRO A 242 -3.33 -17.90 4.76
CA PRO A 242 -3.27 -17.62 3.34
C PRO A 242 -1.83 -17.73 2.83
N GLU A 243 -1.67 -17.85 1.52
CA GLU A 243 -0.36 -17.88 0.88
C GLU A 243 0.36 -16.53 0.95
N MET A 244 -0.41 -15.42 1.05
CA MET A 244 0.10 -14.06 1.22
C MET A 244 -0.73 -13.31 2.27
N ILE A 245 -0.07 -12.56 3.15
CA ILE A 245 -0.67 -11.50 3.95
C ILE A 245 -0.20 -10.19 3.35
N PHE A 246 -1.12 -9.42 2.77
CA PHE A 246 -0.82 -8.11 2.21
C PHE A 246 -1.11 -7.00 3.23
N ILE A 247 -0.06 -6.30 3.65
CA ILE A 247 -0.17 -5.19 4.60
C ILE A 247 -0.23 -3.89 3.81
N THR A 248 -1.35 -3.17 3.91
CA THR A 248 -1.53 -1.89 3.21
C THR A 248 -0.91 -0.76 4.00
N GLY A 249 -0.09 0.03 3.29
CA GLY A 249 0.54 1.25 3.75
C GLY A 249 1.91 1.02 4.38
N PHE A 250 2.89 1.80 3.94
CA PHE A 250 4.19 1.86 4.59
C PHE A 250 4.61 3.29 4.87
N ASN A 251 4.61 4.20 3.86
CA ASN A 251 5.22 5.51 4.01
C ASN A 251 4.53 6.65 3.24
N GLU A 252 3.22 6.72 3.26
CA GLU A 252 2.47 7.83 2.68
C GLU A 252 2.32 8.99 3.68
N TRP A 253 3.38 9.77 3.86
CA TRP A 253 3.45 10.85 4.85
C TRP A 253 2.73 12.14 4.43
N VAL A 254 2.33 12.22 3.15
CA VAL A 254 1.75 13.43 2.56
C VAL A 254 0.36 13.13 2.01
N ALA A 255 -0.61 13.90 2.46
CA ALA A 255 -1.96 13.88 1.93
C ALA A 255 -2.30 15.19 1.22
N GLN A 256 -2.99 15.12 0.09
CA GLN A 256 -3.44 16.30 -0.65
C GLN A 256 -4.91 16.58 -0.39
N ARG A 257 -5.24 17.83 -0.09
CA ARG A 257 -6.63 18.25 0.06
C ARG A 257 -7.37 18.19 -1.27
N GLN A 258 -8.49 17.48 -1.25
CA GLN A 258 -9.37 17.26 -2.40
C GLN A 258 -10.56 18.22 -2.42
N LYS A 259 -11.36 18.13 -3.48
CA LYS A 259 -12.65 18.83 -3.59
C LYS A 259 -13.61 18.31 -2.50
N PRO A 260 -14.51 19.17 -1.99
CA PRO A 260 -15.62 18.73 -1.14
C PRO A 260 -16.40 17.58 -1.78
N TRP A 261 -16.90 16.68 -0.96
CA TRP A 261 -17.74 15.57 -1.41
C TRP A 261 -18.98 15.44 -0.54
N GLY A 262 -20.15 15.57 -1.16
CA GLY A 262 -21.40 15.65 -0.40
C GLY A 262 -21.36 16.83 0.58
N ASN A 263 -21.61 16.56 1.85
CA ASN A 263 -21.56 17.55 2.94
C ASN A 263 -20.14 17.69 3.55
N GLU A 264 -19.17 16.92 3.07
CA GLU A 264 -17.82 16.93 3.59
C GLU A 264 -16.99 18.02 2.91
N SER A 265 -16.68 19.08 3.63
CA SER A 265 -15.87 20.20 3.12
C SER A 265 -14.37 19.96 3.22
N ILE A 266 -13.95 19.09 4.12
CA ILE A 266 -12.55 18.69 4.34
C ILE A 266 -12.39 17.24 3.91
N VAL A 267 -11.66 17.03 2.82
CA VAL A 267 -11.39 15.71 2.27
C VAL A 267 -9.92 15.65 1.87
N PHE A 268 -9.16 14.72 2.43
CA PHE A 268 -7.81 14.41 2.01
C PHE A 268 -7.75 13.03 1.35
N VAL A 269 -6.82 12.86 0.44
CA VAL A 269 -6.44 11.52 0.01
C VAL A 269 -5.66 10.87 1.15
N ASP A 270 -6.08 9.69 1.52
CA ASP A 270 -5.46 8.79 2.48
C ASP A 270 -5.34 9.31 3.92
N CYS A 271 -4.14 9.57 4.42
CA CYS A 271 -3.94 9.86 5.82
C CYS A 271 -4.02 11.36 6.14
N ALA A 272 -4.65 11.70 7.23
CA ALA A 272 -4.73 13.08 7.71
C ALA A 272 -4.23 13.25 9.16
N ASP A 273 -4.09 12.15 9.90
CA ASP A 273 -3.63 12.13 11.29
C ASP A 273 -3.11 10.74 11.68
N PRO A 274 -2.35 10.64 12.79
CA PRO A 274 -1.75 9.38 13.23
C PRO A 274 -2.76 8.26 13.50
N ASN A 275 -3.95 8.57 14.03
CA ASN A 275 -4.93 7.54 14.37
C ASN A 275 -5.60 6.92 13.13
N ASN A 276 -5.73 7.70 12.06
CA ASN A 276 -6.30 7.26 10.78
C ASN A 276 -5.23 6.81 9.78
N SER A 277 -3.95 6.95 10.10
CA SER A 277 -2.86 6.52 9.24
C SER A 277 -2.80 5.00 9.09
N ARG A 278 -2.55 4.57 7.87
CA ARG A 278 -2.32 3.17 7.49
C ARG A 278 -0.85 2.79 7.46
N ASP A 279 0.05 3.75 7.64
CA ASP A 279 1.47 3.56 7.37
C ASP A 279 2.22 2.94 8.55
N PHE A 280 3.06 1.97 8.22
CA PHE A 280 3.89 1.21 9.14
C PHE A 280 5.28 1.82 9.37
N GLU A 281 5.70 2.75 8.53
CA GLU A 281 6.99 3.39 8.77
C GLU A 281 7.02 4.02 10.15
N PRO A 282 8.04 3.75 10.98
CA PRO A 282 8.14 4.34 12.30
C PRO A 282 8.14 5.86 12.26
N MET A 283 7.39 6.46 13.16
CA MET A 283 7.29 7.91 13.31
C MET A 283 7.85 8.38 14.65
N LYS A 284 8.20 9.66 14.73
CA LYS A 284 8.52 10.30 15.99
C LYS A 284 7.27 10.44 16.84
N GLY A 285 7.40 10.18 18.14
CA GLY A 285 6.32 10.30 19.12
C GLY A 285 6.07 11.74 19.55
#